data_c535bf81515ae4284e8a8b4cf3e01f8b
#
_entry.id   c535bf81515ae4284e8a8b4cf3e01f8b
#
_cell.length_a   1.000
_cell.length_b   1.000
_cell.length_c   1.000
_cell.angle_alpha   90.00
_cell.angle_beta   90.00
_cell.angle_gamma   90.00
#
_symmetry.space_group_name_H-M   'P 1'
#
loop_
_entity.id
_entity.type
_entity.pdbx_description
1 polymer ?
#
loop_
_entity_poly.entity_id
_entity_poly.type
_entity_poly.pdbx_seq_one_letter_code
_entity_poly.pdbx_strand_id
1 'polypeptide(L)'
;MKKNPKICFVSSSGGHWEQLQKLKPLADKYEGFFVTEKTQFDAPLASYFMMQTDLKDKLMPFKMLVNSVKALKIWIKEKPDLIITTGTMVAYPFYLLSVICKKKFIFIETF
;
A
#
# COMPACT_ATOMS: atom_id res chain seq x y z
N MET A 1 -8.64 -19.14 -0.94
CA MET A 1 -8.71 -17.80 -0.35
C MET A 1 -9.89 -17.75 0.62
N LYS A 2 -9.76 -16.93 1.66
CA LYS A 2 -10.82 -16.80 2.67
C LYS A 2 -12.10 -16.24 2.04
N LYS A 3 -13.25 -16.57 2.66
CA LYS A 3 -14.54 -16.04 2.22
C LYS A 3 -14.58 -14.51 2.29
N ASN A 4 -13.98 -13.92 3.35
CA ASN A 4 -13.83 -12.47 3.51
C ASN A 4 -12.33 -12.15 3.59
N PRO A 5 -11.65 -12.08 2.44
CA PRO A 5 -10.22 -11.79 2.46
C PRO A 5 -9.94 -10.41 2.99
N LYS A 6 -8.83 -10.27 3.70
CA LYS A 6 -8.34 -8.97 4.13
C LYS A 6 -7.47 -8.41 3.02
N ILE A 7 -7.80 -7.20 2.57
CA ILE A 7 -7.17 -6.60 1.40
C ILE A 7 -6.41 -5.35 1.81
N CYS A 8 -5.13 -5.28 1.44
CA CYS A 8 -4.31 -4.10 1.62
C CYS A 8 -4.32 -3.28 0.32
N PHE A 9 -4.86 -2.08 0.38
CA PHE A 9 -4.84 -1.13 -0.74
C PHE A 9 -3.71 -0.14 -0.48
N VAL A 10 -2.68 -0.15 -1.31
CA VAL A 10 -1.50 0.68 -1.09
C VAL A 10 -1.15 1.43 -2.37
N SER A 11 -0.78 2.70 -2.23
CA SER A 11 -0.31 3.50 -3.36
C SER A 11 0.52 4.68 -2.90
N SER A 12 1.33 5.20 -3.83
CA SER A 12 1.96 6.51 -3.66
C SER A 12 0.89 7.59 -3.69
N SER A 13 1.24 8.78 -3.20
CA SER A 13 0.33 9.91 -3.15
C SER A 13 0.03 10.48 -4.54
N GLY A 14 -0.91 11.40 -4.63
CA GLY A 14 -1.29 12.06 -5.86
C GLY A 14 -2.26 11.26 -6.70
N GLY A 15 -2.03 11.20 -8.02
CA GLY A 15 -2.93 10.53 -8.95
C GLY A 15 -3.11 9.05 -8.67
N HIS A 16 -2.06 8.37 -8.24
CA HIS A 16 -2.15 6.96 -7.86
C HIS A 16 -3.10 6.75 -6.69
N TRP A 17 -3.04 7.65 -5.70
CA TRP A 17 -3.92 7.60 -4.55
C TRP A 17 -5.37 7.86 -4.94
N GLU A 18 -5.60 8.83 -5.83
CA GLU A 18 -6.95 9.12 -6.30
C GLU A 18 -7.55 7.93 -7.03
N GLN A 19 -6.76 7.24 -7.86
CA GLN A 19 -7.22 6.04 -8.55
C GLN A 19 -7.53 4.92 -7.56
N LEU A 20 -6.70 4.76 -6.54
CA LEU A 20 -6.90 3.71 -5.54
C LEU A 20 -8.19 3.93 -4.76
N GLN A 21 -8.52 5.18 -4.43
CA GLN A 21 -9.73 5.50 -3.67
C GLN A 21 -11.02 5.07 -4.38
N LYS A 22 -10.98 4.94 -5.70
CA LYS A 22 -12.12 4.47 -6.48
C LYS A 22 -12.48 3.02 -6.15
N LEU A 23 -11.59 2.31 -5.49
CA LEU A 23 -11.82 0.92 -5.07
C LEU A 23 -12.45 0.81 -3.68
N LYS A 24 -12.85 1.94 -3.08
CA LYS A 24 -13.48 1.93 -1.76
C LYS A 24 -14.68 0.97 -1.65
N PRO A 25 -15.57 0.87 -2.64
CA PRO A 25 -16.66 -0.11 -2.55
C PRO A 25 -16.17 -1.54 -2.37
N LEU A 26 -15.01 -1.88 -2.96
CA LEU A 26 -14.42 -3.20 -2.78
C LEU A 26 -13.89 -3.37 -1.35
N ALA A 27 -13.28 -2.31 -0.79
CA ALA A 27 -12.81 -2.32 0.59
C ALA A 27 -13.96 -2.45 1.58
N ASP A 28 -15.12 -1.88 1.26
CA ASP A 28 -16.31 -1.97 2.10
C ASP A 28 -16.95 -3.35 2.03
N LYS A 29 -16.86 -4.02 0.87
CA LYS A 29 -17.42 -5.36 0.67
C LYS A 29 -16.61 -6.43 1.40
N TYR A 30 -15.31 -6.25 1.47
CA TYR A 30 -14.38 -7.14 2.16
C TYR A 30 -13.70 -6.37 3.27
N GLU A 31 -12.86 -7.03 4.05
CA GLU A 31 -12.07 -6.33 5.07
C GLU A 31 -10.89 -5.63 4.40
N GLY A 32 -11.04 -4.36 4.05
CA GLY A 32 -10.00 -3.61 3.36
C GLY A 32 -9.45 -2.48 4.22
N PHE A 33 -8.16 -2.17 4.04
CA PHE A 33 -7.53 -1.01 4.65
C PHE A 33 -6.62 -0.34 3.63
N PHE A 34 -6.42 0.97 3.79
CA PHE A 34 -5.68 1.79 2.84
C PHE A 34 -4.36 2.26 3.43
N VAL A 35 -3.31 2.24 2.61
CA VAL A 35 -1.97 2.73 2.96
C VAL A 35 -1.51 3.69 1.87
N THR A 36 -1.01 4.86 2.26
CA THR A 36 -0.44 5.80 1.31
C THR A 36 0.73 6.54 1.94
N GLU A 37 1.30 7.49 1.20
CA GLU A 37 2.41 8.31 1.70
C GLU A 37 1.89 9.47 2.54
N LYS A 38 2.65 9.82 3.57
CA LYS A 38 2.38 11.00 4.37
C LYS A 38 2.79 12.25 3.58
N THR A 39 1.84 13.13 3.32
CA THR A 39 2.07 14.40 2.63
C THR A 39 1.45 15.53 3.43
N GLN A 40 1.53 16.75 2.88
CA GLN A 40 0.87 17.90 3.50
C GLN A 40 -0.66 17.86 3.34
N PHE A 41 -1.16 16.98 2.48
CA PHE A 41 -2.61 16.87 2.25
C PHE A 41 -3.21 15.77 3.10
N ASP A 42 -4.47 15.93 3.48
CA ASP A 42 -5.19 14.93 4.24
C ASP A 42 -5.54 13.73 3.38
N ALA A 43 -5.51 12.54 3.99
CA ALA A 43 -5.93 11.31 3.35
C ALA A 43 -6.79 10.51 4.33
N PRO A 44 -8.07 10.94 4.53
CA PRO A 44 -8.90 10.35 5.60
C PRO A 44 -9.21 8.87 5.42
N LEU A 45 -9.15 8.34 4.20
CA LEU A 45 -9.35 6.90 3.97
C LEU A 45 -8.14 6.06 4.39
N ALA A 46 -6.95 6.67 4.53
CA ALA A 46 -5.74 5.93 4.86
C ALA A 46 -5.71 5.55 6.33
N SER A 47 -5.45 4.27 6.58
CA SER A 47 -5.26 3.76 7.95
C SER A 47 -3.80 3.83 8.38
N TYR A 48 -2.88 3.81 7.41
CA TYR A 48 -1.44 3.84 7.67
C TYR A 48 -0.75 4.76 6.69
N PHE A 49 0.36 5.34 7.12
CA PHE A 49 1.14 6.27 6.30
C PHE A 49 2.59 5.80 6.21
N MET A 50 3.14 5.88 4.99
CA MET A 50 4.53 5.60 4.69
C MET A 50 5.28 6.91 4.44
N MET A 51 6.60 6.87 4.46
CA MET A 51 7.40 8.03 4.10
C MET A 51 7.29 8.27 2.59
N GLN A 52 7.14 9.54 2.21
CA GLN A 52 7.13 9.92 0.80
C GLN A 52 8.52 9.66 0.19
N THR A 53 8.54 9.03 -0.98
CA THR A 53 9.77 8.69 -1.67
C THR A 53 9.81 9.33 -3.06
N ASP A 54 11.03 9.71 -3.49
CA ASP A 54 11.28 10.26 -4.81
C ASP A 54 12.62 9.69 -5.29
N LEU A 55 12.65 9.23 -6.54
CA LEU A 55 13.87 8.66 -7.14
C LEU A 55 15.03 9.65 -7.15
N LYS A 56 14.74 10.96 -7.13
CA LYS A 56 15.77 12.01 -7.10
C LYS A 56 16.28 12.31 -5.70
N ASP A 57 15.64 11.77 -4.68
CA ASP A 57 16.03 12.02 -3.29
C ASP A 57 17.27 11.20 -2.93
N LYS A 58 18.31 11.87 -2.46
CA LYS A 58 19.57 11.21 -2.06
C LYS A 58 19.36 10.27 -0.89
N LEU A 59 18.33 10.51 -0.06
CA LEU A 59 18.00 9.67 1.08
C LEU A 59 17.03 8.55 0.73
N MET A 60 16.71 8.38 -0.54
CA MET A 60 15.73 7.41 -1.00
C MET A 60 16.01 6.00 -0.49
N PRO A 61 17.24 5.46 -0.54
CA PRO A 61 17.50 4.12 0.02
C PRO A 61 17.18 4.01 1.50
N PHE A 62 17.51 5.07 2.27
CA PHE A 62 17.18 5.10 3.70
C PHE A 62 15.67 5.12 3.92
N LYS A 63 14.95 5.94 3.14
CA LYS A 63 13.49 6.02 3.24
C LYS A 63 12.84 4.70 2.83
N MET A 64 13.38 4.02 1.84
CA MET A 64 12.89 2.70 1.45
C MET A 64 13.08 1.67 2.57
N LEU A 65 14.21 1.75 3.29
CA LEU A 65 14.44 0.88 4.44
C LEU A 65 13.41 1.14 5.55
N VAL A 66 13.17 2.41 5.86
CA VAL A 66 12.15 2.78 6.85
C VAL A 66 10.77 2.29 6.43
N ASN A 67 10.42 2.47 5.16
CA ASN A 67 9.13 2.00 4.64
C ASN A 67 9.03 0.48 4.68
N SER A 68 10.13 -0.23 4.45
CA SER A 68 10.14 -1.69 4.54
C SER A 68 9.84 -2.16 5.96
N VAL A 69 10.41 -1.49 6.97
CA VAL A 69 10.12 -1.81 8.37
C VAL A 69 8.66 -1.49 8.71
N LYS A 70 8.16 -0.34 8.25
CA LYS A 70 6.76 0.03 8.45
C LYS A 70 5.82 -0.99 7.80
N ALA A 71 6.13 -1.39 6.57
CA ALA A 71 5.33 -2.38 5.85
C ALA A 71 5.29 -3.71 6.59
N LEU A 72 6.44 -4.14 7.12
CA LEU A 72 6.51 -5.38 7.90
C LEU A 72 5.63 -5.30 9.14
N LYS A 73 5.66 -4.18 9.86
CA LYS A 73 4.81 -3.98 11.04
C LYS A 73 3.33 -4.02 10.68
N ILE A 74 2.95 -3.36 9.59
CA ILE A 74 1.56 -3.38 9.11
C ILE A 74 1.16 -4.81 8.73
N TRP A 75 2.04 -5.52 8.05
CA TRP A 75 1.80 -6.90 7.63
C TRP A 75 1.55 -7.83 8.81
N ILE A 76 2.39 -7.72 9.83
CA ILE A 76 2.26 -8.55 11.03
C ILE A 76 0.95 -8.25 11.76
N LYS A 77 0.57 -6.98 11.83
CA LYS A 77 -0.65 -6.57 12.52
C LYS A 77 -1.91 -6.95 11.73
N GLU A 78 -1.91 -6.68 10.43
CA GLU A 78 -3.11 -6.82 9.61
C GLU A 78 -3.23 -8.17 8.91
N LYS A 79 -2.11 -8.81 8.59
CA LYS A 79 -2.05 -10.12 7.91
C LYS A 79 -2.94 -10.16 6.67
N PRO A 80 -2.68 -9.30 5.67
CA PRO A 80 -3.54 -9.25 4.49
C PRO A 80 -3.43 -10.52 3.66
N ASP A 81 -4.53 -10.87 3.00
CA ASP A 81 -4.59 -12.01 2.09
C ASP A 81 -4.32 -11.61 0.64
N LEU A 82 -4.51 -10.33 0.32
CA LEU A 82 -4.40 -9.80 -1.02
C LEU A 82 -3.89 -8.36 -0.94
N ILE A 83 -2.99 -8.00 -1.85
CA ILE A 83 -2.48 -6.64 -1.98
C ILE A 83 -2.95 -6.08 -3.32
N ILE A 84 -3.55 -4.90 -3.30
CA ILE A 84 -3.95 -4.19 -4.51
C ILE A 84 -3.27 -2.82 -4.50
N THR A 85 -2.63 -2.46 -5.60
CA THR A 85 -1.95 -1.17 -5.71
C THR A 85 -2.16 -0.55 -7.08
N THR A 86 -2.13 0.78 -7.11
CA THR A 86 -2.09 1.55 -8.36
C THR A 86 -0.71 2.15 -8.63
N GLY A 87 0.28 1.87 -7.79
CA GLY A 87 1.69 2.28 -7.96
C GLY A 87 2.18 3.18 -6.82
N THR A 88 3.46 3.39 -6.66
CA THR A 88 4.49 2.48 -7.14
C THR A 88 5.52 2.20 -6.06
N MET A 89 6.27 3.22 -5.58
CA MET A 89 7.42 2.97 -4.70
C MET A 89 7.02 2.42 -3.34
N VAL A 90 5.97 2.98 -2.74
CA VAL A 90 5.54 2.53 -1.40
C VAL A 90 4.92 1.14 -1.44
N ALA A 91 4.49 0.68 -2.62
CA ALA A 91 3.95 -0.66 -2.78
C ALA A 91 5.04 -1.74 -2.85
N TYR A 92 6.28 -1.34 -3.14
CA TYR A 92 7.37 -2.29 -3.35
C TYR A 92 7.63 -3.19 -2.14
N PRO A 93 7.72 -2.65 -0.90
CA PRO A 93 7.87 -3.53 0.27
C PRO A 93 6.70 -4.51 0.43
N PHE A 94 5.49 -4.08 0.13
CA PHE A 94 4.32 -4.97 0.20
C PHE A 94 4.39 -6.05 -0.86
N TYR A 95 4.91 -5.72 -2.05
CA TYR A 95 5.13 -6.72 -3.09
C TYR A 95 6.10 -7.81 -2.62
N LEU A 96 7.23 -7.40 -2.04
CA LEU A 96 8.22 -8.35 -1.53
C LEU A 96 7.63 -9.26 -0.45
N LEU A 97 6.85 -8.68 0.47
CA LEU A 97 6.19 -9.44 1.51
C LEU A 97 5.17 -10.42 0.94
N SER A 98 4.45 -10.01 -0.13
CA SER A 98 3.48 -10.90 -0.76
C SER A 98 4.16 -12.12 -1.40
N VAL A 99 5.34 -11.91 -1.99
CA VAL A 99 6.12 -13.01 -2.56
C VAL A 99 6.60 -13.95 -1.46
N ILE A 100 7.17 -13.40 -0.38
CA ILE A 100 7.69 -14.20 0.73
C ILE A 100 6.57 -14.99 1.41
N CYS A 101 5.42 -14.37 1.63
CA CYS A 101 4.30 -14.97 2.35
C CYS A 101 3.33 -15.70 1.42
N LYS A 102 3.63 -15.76 0.12
CA LYS A 102 2.80 -16.43 -0.89
C LYS A 102 1.37 -15.92 -0.93
N LYS A 103 1.23 -14.59 -0.88
CA LYS A 103 -0.07 -13.91 -1.01
C LYS A 103 -0.17 -13.30 -2.40
N LYS A 104 -1.41 -13.05 -2.84
CA LYS A 104 -1.64 -12.48 -4.17
C LYS A 104 -1.37 -10.98 -4.17
N PHE A 105 -0.85 -10.49 -5.29
CA PHE A 105 -0.54 -9.08 -5.50
C PHE A 105 -1.10 -8.66 -6.86
N ILE A 106 -1.92 -7.62 -6.85
CA ILE A 106 -2.56 -7.08 -8.06
C ILE A 106 -2.08 -5.67 -8.27
N PHE A 107 -1.48 -5.41 -9.43
CA PHE A 107 -1.07 -4.06 -9.84
C PHE A 107 -2.05 -3.56 -10.90
N ILE A 108 -2.70 -2.44 -10.62
CA ILE A 108 -3.62 -1.81 -11.56
C ILE A 108 -2.87 -0.67 -12.24
N GLU A 109 -2.63 -0.78 -13.55
CA GLU A 109 -1.99 0.28 -14.30
C GLU A 109 -2.90 1.51 -14.37
N THR A 110 -2.29 2.67 -14.15
CA THR A 110 -3.00 3.95 -14.24
C THR A 110 -2.23 4.87 -15.19
N PHE A 111 -2.95 5.67 -15.91
CA PHE A 111 -2.35 6.60 -16.88
C PHE A 111 -2.65 8.03 -16.50
#